data_1f0b4a4eeb6175093bf94e0211ba592a
#
_entry.id   1f0b4a4eeb6175093bf94e0211ba592a
#
_cell.length_a   1.000
_cell.length_b   1.000
_cell.length_c   1.000
_cell.angle_alpha   90.00
_cell.angle_beta   90.00
_cell.angle_gamma   90.00
#
_symmetry.space_group_name_H-M   'P 1'
#
loop_
_entity.id
_entity.type
_entity.pdbx_description
1 polymer ?
#
loop_
_entity_poly.entity_id
_entity_poly.type
_entity_poly.pdbx_seq_one_letter_code
_entity_poly.pdbx_strand_id
1 'polypeptide(L)'
;MYKITFLPDAEDTFRKLDKPVQKRIAQKIDWLAENANKVIHHPLKSLPDDLRGLCKVRVGDYRVIYWVYDDAKHIKIYEIEHRGKDYHSIKG
;
A
#
# COMPACT_ATOMS: atom_id res chain seq x y z
N MET A 1 -8.51 15.04 -2.14
CA MET A 1 -8.33 13.58 -2.17
C MET A 1 -7.17 13.22 -3.10
N TYR A 2 -6.27 12.38 -2.63
CA TYR A 2 -5.14 11.95 -3.47
C TYR A 2 -5.61 10.94 -4.51
N LYS A 3 -4.98 10.98 -5.66
CA LYS A 3 -5.22 10.01 -6.71
C LYS A 3 -4.56 8.68 -6.35
N ILE A 4 -5.20 7.56 -6.69
CA ILE A 4 -4.66 6.22 -6.42
C ILE A 4 -4.33 5.54 -7.75
N THR A 5 -3.14 4.96 -7.81
CA THR A 5 -2.72 4.12 -8.93
C THR A 5 -2.17 2.81 -8.37
N PHE A 6 -2.64 1.69 -8.89
CA PHE A 6 -2.07 0.38 -8.56
C PHE A 6 -0.99 0.04 -9.57
N LEU A 7 0.18 -0.35 -9.10
CA LEU A 7 1.18 -0.92 -9.98
C LEU A 7 0.75 -2.34 -10.37
N PRO A 8 1.29 -2.89 -11.46
CA PRO A 8 0.79 -4.18 -11.99
C PRO A 8 0.75 -5.32 -10.99
N ASP A 9 1.79 -5.50 -10.19
CA ASP A 9 1.81 -6.61 -9.22
C ASP A 9 0.76 -6.42 -8.13
N ALA A 10 0.58 -5.18 -7.69
CA ALA A 10 -0.44 -4.89 -6.69
C ALA A 10 -1.84 -5.13 -7.24
N GLU A 11 -2.05 -4.75 -8.49
CA GLU A 11 -3.34 -4.96 -9.13
C GLU A 11 -3.65 -6.45 -9.27
N ASP A 12 -2.67 -7.24 -9.69
CA ASP A 12 -2.84 -8.68 -9.81
C ASP A 12 -3.19 -9.32 -8.49
N THR A 13 -2.45 -8.96 -7.45
CA THR A 13 -2.71 -9.48 -6.12
C THR A 13 -4.11 -9.10 -5.64
N PHE A 14 -4.49 -7.84 -5.84
CA PHE A 14 -5.80 -7.36 -5.41
C PHE A 14 -6.93 -8.14 -6.08
N ARG A 15 -6.81 -8.40 -7.38
CA ARG A 15 -7.85 -9.14 -8.12
C ARG A 15 -8.05 -10.55 -7.61
N LYS A 16 -7.00 -11.17 -7.07
CA LYS A 16 -7.05 -12.56 -6.59
C LYS A 16 -7.56 -12.69 -5.17
N LEU A 17 -7.77 -11.58 -4.48
CA LEU A 17 -8.25 -11.62 -3.11
C LEU A 17 -9.75 -11.91 -3.06
N ASP A 18 -10.18 -12.54 -1.96
CA ASP A 18 -11.60 -12.74 -1.72
C ASP A 18 -12.31 -11.39 -1.61
N LYS A 19 -13.56 -11.35 -2.02
CA LYS A 19 -14.31 -10.11 -2.06
C LYS A 19 -14.37 -9.36 -0.72
N PRO A 20 -14.60 -10.02 0.42
CA PRO A 20 -14.59 -9.30 1.70
C PRO A 20 -13.23 -8.64 1.97
N VAL A 21 -12.13 -9.32 1.61
CA VAL A 21 -10.79 -8.76 1.81
C VAL A 21 -10.55 -7.59 0.85
N GLN A 22 -10.95 -7.74 -0.41
CA GLN A 22 -10.86 -6.65 -1.38
C GLN A 22 -11.56 -5.40 -0.86
N LYS A 23 -12.75 -5.57 -0.33
CA LYS A 23 -13.54 -4.46 0.18
C LYS A 23 -12.82 -3.75 1.33
N ARG A 24 -12.28 -4.52 2.27
CA ARG A 24 -11.58 -3.94 3.42
C ARG A 24 -10.34 -3.18 2.99
N ILE A 25 -9.57 -3.74 2.06
CA ILE A 25 -8.36 -3.10 1.55
C ILE A 25 -8.73 -1.83 0.77
N ALA A 26 -9.74 -1.92 -0.09
CA ALA A 26 -10.20 -0.77 -0.87
C ALA A 26 -10.65 0.38 0.06
N GLN A 27 -11.38 0.05 1.12
CA GLN A 27 -11.82 1.06 2.09
C GLN A 27 -10.63 1.74 2.76
N LYS A 28 -9.60 0.97 3.10
CA LYS A 28 -8.41 1.55 3.73
C LYS A 28 -7.63 2.43 2.76
N ILE A 29 -7.54 2.01 1.50
CA ILE A 29 -6.87 2.80 0.47
C ILE A 29 -7.63 4.11 0.24
N ASP A 30 -8.96 4.05 0.19
CA ASP A 30 -9.78 5.25 0.05
C ASP A 30 -9.58 6.19 1.24
N TRP A 31 -9.53 5.63 2.44
CA TRP A 31 -9.26 6.40 3.65
C TRP A 31 -7.89 7.08 3.58
N LEU A 32 -6.88 6.36 3.11
CA LEU A 32 -5.55 6.93 2.91
C LEU A 32 -5.59 8.10 1.93
N ALA A 33 -6.32 7.93 0.82
CA ALA A 33 -6.41 8.98 -0.19
C ALA A 33 -7.05 10.24 0.37
N GLU A 34 -8.05 10.09 1.23
CA GLU A 34 -8.74 11.23 1.84
C GLU A 34 -7.93 11.90 2.93
N ASN A 35 -7.08 11.16 3.61
CA ASN A 35 -6.37 11.64 4.79
C ASN A 35 -4.85 11.67 4.63
N ALA A 36 -4.35 11.53 3.41
CA ALA A 36 -2.92 11.37 3.16
C ALA A 36 -2.08 12.50 3.75
N ASN A 37 -2.59 13.71 3.77
CA ASN A 37 -1.87 14.86 4.32
C ASN A 37 -2.08 15.06 5.81
N LYS A 38 -2.88 14.21 6.44
CA LYS A 38 -3.20 14.34 7.87
C LYS A 38 -2.65 13.21 8.72
N VAL A 39 -2.25 12.10 8.10
CA VAL A 39 -1.79 10.93 8.83
C VAL A 39 -0.28 10.80 8.73
N ILE A 40 0.29 10.09 9.70
CA ILE A 40 1.71 9.77 9.67
C ILE A 40 1.88 8.50 8.87
N HIS A 41 2.67 8.58 7.79
CA HIS A 41 2.97 7.41 6.98
C HIS A 41 4.19 6.70 7.58
N HIS A 42 4.12 5.37 7.66
CA HIS A 42 5.18 4.58 8.29
C HIS A 42 6.10 4.01 7.21
N PRO A 43 7.32 4.55 7.07
CA PRO A 43 8.23 4.07 6.04
C PRO A 43 8.82 2.71 6.38
N LEU A 44 9.13 1.96 5.34
CA LEU A 44 9.90 0.73 5.47
C LEU A 44 11.38 1.09 5.60
N LYS A 45 12.14 0.21 6.25
CA LYS A 45 13.56 0.42 6.51
C LYS A 45 14.42 -0.47 5.63
N SER A 46 15.68 -0.04 5.44
CA SER A 46 16.70 -0.87 4.76
C SER A 46 16.31 -1.28 3.36
N LEU A 47 15.71 -0.36 2.61
CA LEU A 47 15.27 -0.62 1.25
C LEU A 47 16.37 -0.30 0.24
N PRO A 48 16.42 -1.01 -0.90
CA PRO A 48 17.23 -0.58 -2.04
C PRO A 48 16.84 0.81 -2.50
N ASP A 49 17.75 1.51 -3.18
CA ASP A 49 17.51 2.88 -3.61
C ASP A 49 16.26 3.04 -4.49
N ASP A 50 16.00 2.07 -5.36
CA ASP A 50 14.84 2.13 -6.26
C ASP A 50 13.51 1.94 -5.51
N LEU A 51 13.55 1.45 -4.29
CA LEU A 51 12.35 1.28 -3.46
C LEU A 51 12.27 2.27 -2.31
N ARG A 52 13.17 3.24 -2.28
CA ARG A 52 13.21 4.21 -1.19
C ARG A 52 11.91 4.99 -1.12
N GLY A 53 11.46 5.23 0.10
CA GLY A 53 10.25 6.00 0.32
C GLY A 53 8.99 5.17 0.46
N LEU A 54 9.05 3.86 0.22
CA LEU A 54 7.89 3.00 0.40
C LEU A 54 7.41 3.03 1.85
N CYS A 55 6.10 3.10 2.00
CA CYS A 55 5.43 3.09 3.30
C CYS A 55 4.52 1.87 3.39
N LYS A 56 4.04 1.60 4.60
CA LYS A 56 3.15 0.47 4.83
C LYS A 56 1.94 0.88 5.64
N VAL A 57 0.83 0.21 5.40
CA VAL A 57 -0.34 0.30 6.25
C VAL A 57 -0.94 -1.09 6.36
N ARG A 58 -1.35 -1.44 7.58
CA ARG A 58 -1.88 -2.77 7.87
C ARG A 58 -3.40 -2.81 7.69
N VAL A 59 -3.88 -3.90 7.09
CA VAL A 59 -5.31 -4.16 6.97
C VAL A 59 -5.52 -5.63 7.33
N GLY A 60 -5.91 -5.92 8.56
CA GLY A 60 -6.04 -7.29 9.04
C GLY A 60 -4.72 -8.05 8.91
N ASP A 61 -4.73 -9.16 8.19
CA ASP A 61 -3.54 -9.97 7.94
C ASP A 61 -2.77 -9.53 6.71
N TYR A 62 -3.14 -8.41 6.12
CA TYR A 62 -2.52 -7.89 4.92
C TYR A 62 -1.77 -6.61 5.21
N ARG A 63 -0.82 -6.31 4.34
CA ARG A 63 -0.02 -5.09 4.42
C ARG A 63 -0.02 -4.46 3.04
N VAL A 64 -0.46 -3.20 2.96
CA VAL A 64 -0.43 -2.45 1.72
C VAL A 64 0.85 -1.62 1.68
N ILE A 65 1.65 -1.80 0.65
CA ILE A 65 2.92 -1.11 0.47
C ILE A 65 2.74 -0.07 -0.62
N TYR A 66 3.12 1.18 -0.32
CA TYR A 66 2.80 2.27 -1.22
C TYR A 66 3.81 3.41 -1.12
N TRP A 67 3.84 4.22 -2.19
CA TRP A 67 4.51 5.51 -2.16
C TRP A 67 3.45 6.60 -2.05
N VAL A 68 3.78 7.66 -1.31
CA VAL A 68 2.95 8.86 -1.27
C VAL A 68 3.76 10.03 -1.82
N TYR A 69 3.18 10.72 -2.80
CA TYR A 69 3.77 11.88 -3.44
C TYR A 69 2.91 13.09 -3.11
N ASP A 70 3.29 13.83 -2.08
CA ASP A 70 2.48 14.94 -1.59
C ASP A 70 2.33 16.07 -2.60
N ASP A 71 3.40 16.39 -3.33
CA ASP A 71 3.34 17.45 -4.32
C ASP A 71 2.35 17.15 -5.43
N ALA A 72 2.32 15.90 -5.87
CA ALA A 72 1.42 15.46 -6.94
C ALA A 72 0.06 15.02 -6.40
N LYS A 73 -0.10 14.94 -5.10
CA LYS A 73 -1.29 14.40 -4.44
C LYS A 73 -1.65 13.05 -5.02
N HIS A 74 -0.69 12.15 -4.99
CA HIS A 74 -0.80 10.85 -5.64
C HIS A 74 -0.24 9.77 -4.73
N ILE A 75 -0.94 8.64 -4.65
CA ILE A 75 -0.49 7.44 -3.94
C ILE A 75 -0.36 6.32 -4.96
N LYS A 76 0.80 5.69 -5.00
CA LYS A 76 1.02 4.53 -5.87
C LYS A 76 1.12 3.28 -5.01
N ILE A 77 0.23 2.33 -5.24
CA ILE A 77 0.22 1.07 -4.50
C ILE A 77 1.22 0.14 -5.18
N TYR A 78 2.29 -0.16 -4.46
CA TYR A 78 3.37 -0.98 -4.97
C TYR A 78 3.06 -2.47 -4.88
N GLU A 79 2.55 -2.89 -3.72
CA GLU A 79 2.27 -4.30 -3.48
C GLU A 79 1.31 -4.48 -2.33
N ILE A 80 0.58 -5.62 -2.35
CA ILE A 80 -0.26 -6.04 -1.24
C ILE A 80 0.28 -7.37 -0.77
N GLU A 81 0.73 -7.44 0.48
CA GLU A 81 1.37 -8.64 1.03
C GLU A 81 0.47 -9.31 2.06
N HIS A 82 0.44 -10.63 2.02
CA HIS A 82 -0.25 -11.42 3.04
C HIS A 82 0.76 -11.84 4.11
N ARG A 83 0.39 -11.67 5.37
CA ARG A 83 1.27 -11.91 6.49
C ARG A 83 1.96 -13.28 6.48
N GLY A 84 1.29 -14.34 6.18
CA GLY A 84 1.86 -15.67 6.23
C GLY A 84 2.54 -16.13 4.96
N LYS A 85 2.37 -15.41 3.85
CA LYS A 85 2.84 -15.84 2.54
C LYS A 85 3.86 -14.91 1.93
N ASP A 86 3.53 -13.63 1.86
CA ASP A 86 4.32 -12.67 1.10
C ASP A 86 5.00 -11.62 1.98
N TYR A 87 4.84 -11.76 3.28
CA TYR A 87 5.22 -10.71 4.23
C TYR A 87 6.71 -10.36 4.20
N HIS A 88 7.54 -11.27 3.71
CA HIS A 88 8.97 -11.04 3.63
C HIS A 88 9.46 -10.69 2.25
N SER A 89 8.55 -10.42 1.32
CA SER A 89 8.91 -9.97 -0.03
C SER A 89 9.69 -8.66 0.04
N ILE A 90 9.33 -7.82 0.99
CA ILE A 90 10.03 -6.57 1.26
C ILE A 90 10.38 -6.58 2.74
N LYS A 91 11.67 -6.51 3.03
CA LYS A 91 12.13 -6.45 4.41
C LYS A 91 12.06 -5.01 4.89
N GLY A 92 11.40 -4.80 6.00
CA GLY A 92 11.27 -3.44 6.49
C GLY A 92 11.07 -3.34 7.96
#